data_e0ec3d7bffc3dd910ba4fe27ba92c65a
#
_entry.id   e0ec3d7bffc3dd910ba4fe27ba92c65a
#
_cell.length_a   1.000
_cell.length_b   1.000
_cell.length_c   1.000
_cell.angle_alpha   90.00
_cell.angle_beta   90.00
_cell.angle_gamma   90.00
#
_symmetry.space_group_name_H-M   'P 1'
#
loop_
_entity.id
_entity.type
_entity.pdbx_description
1 polymer ?
#
loop_
_entity_poly.entity_id
_entity_poly.type
_entity_poly.pdbx_seq_one_letter_code
_entity_poly.pdbx_strand_id
1 'polypeptide(L)'
;SSRNDVPAHSDAMGIALSSMCAAPILRWGKQAMADCEAHKVTPELTEIIEAIIISTGYVSNFVQVDYTTGMAHAMYNGFTILPTTEEYHHLHGEVVSYGILVMLTADKQYAERDRLLAFNRSIGLPTHLADIHARPEDLPAVTEKALAGIDVRVWPYPVAQQMLIDAVMELEQVG
;
A
#
# COMPACT_ATOMS: atom_id res chain seq x y z
N SER A 1 -9.98 -7.80 13.51
CA SER A 1 -10.58 -8.21 12.25
C SER A 1 -12.09 -8.01 12.34
N SER A 2 -12.69 -7.47 11.28
CA SER A 2 -14.14 -7.25 11.19
C SER A 2 -14.93 -8.54 11.01
N ARG A 3 -14.26 -9.68 10.93
CA ARG A 3 -14.88 -11.02 10.93
C ARG A 3 -15.24 -11.53 12.32
N ASN A 4 -15.09 -10.75 13.38
CA ASN A 4 -15.19 -11.18 14.78
C ASN A 4 -14.25 -12.34 15.15
N ASP A 5 -13.26 -12.63 14.33
CA ASP A 5 -12.26 -13.65 14.64
C ASP A 5 -11.34 -13.10 15.74
N VAL A 6 -11.12 -13.88 16.74
CA VAL A 6 -10.08 -13.58 17.74
C VAL A 6 -8.75 -13.97 17.08
N PRO A 7 -7.85 -13.01 16.82
CA PRO A 7 -6.57 -13.34 16.21
C PRO A 7 -5.76 -14.26 17.11
N ALA A 8 -5.00 -15.18 16.53
CA ALA A 8 -4.02 -15.96 17.31
C ALA A 8 -3.07 -15.00 18.05
N HIS A 9 -2.47 -15.47 19.14
CA HIS A 9 -1.60 -14.60 19.94
C HIS A 9 -0.45 -14.00 19.14
N SER A 10 0.14 -14.76 18.21
CA SER A 10 1.17 -14.28 17.29
C SER A 10 0.66 -13.18 16.37
N ASP A 11 -0.54 -13.36 15.77
CA ASP A 11 -1.16 -12.35 14.92
C ASP A 11 -1.44 -11.06 15.70
N ALA A 12 -1.93 -11.19 16.94
CA ALA A 12 -2.16 -10.05 17.82
C ALA A 12 -0.87 -9.28 18.13
N MET A 13 0.26 -9.97 18.30
CA MET A 13 1.57 -9.35 18.47
C MET A 13 1.98 -8.59 17.18
N GLY A 14 1.83 -9.22 16.01
CA GLY A 14 2.13 -8.57 14.74
C GLY A 14 1.27 -7.33 14.49
N ILE A 15 -0.03 -7.40 14.78
CA ILE A 15 -0.95 -6.26 14.70
C ILE A 15 -0.48 -5.13 15.62
N ALA A 16 -0.12 -5.44 16.87
CA ALA A 16 0.36 -4.43 17.82
C ALA A 16 1.65 -3.75 17.36
N LEU A 17 2.54 -4.48 16.68
CA LEU A 17 3.81 -3.97 16.17
C LEU A 17 3.68 -3.26 14.81
N SER A 18 2.59 -3.46 14.06
CA SER A 18 2.47 -2.95 12.69
C SER A 18 2.61 -1.43 12.58
N SER A 19 2.20 -0.68 13.60
CA SER A 19 2.38 0.77 13.64
C SER A 19 3.85 1.20 13.63
N MET A 20 4.75 0.36 14.13
CA MET A 20 6.19 0.60 14.11
C MET A 20 6.78 0.51 12.68
N CYS A 21 6.09 -0.12 11.75
CA CYS A 21 6.52 -0.16 10.34
C CYS A 21 6.24 1.17 9.64
N ALA A 22 5.05 1.73 9.80
CA ALA A 22 4.60 2.90 9.06
C ALA A 22 4.94 4.25 9.73
N ALA A 23 4.88 4.32 11.05
CA ALA A 23 5.03 5.59 11.76
C ALA A 23 6.40 6.28 11.54
N PRO A 24 7.55 5.59 11.60
CA PRO A 24 8.84 6.19 11.27
C PRO A 24 8.91 6.69 9.83
N ILE A 25 8.36 5.91 8.88
CA ILE A 25 8.37 6.25 7.45
C ILE A 25 7.61 7.55 7.21
N LEU A 26 6.40 7.67 7.75
CA LEU A 26 5.59 8.87 7.60
C LEU A 26 6.19 10.09 8.32
N ARG A 27 6.97 9.87 9.36
CA ARG A 27 7.63 10.94 10.13
C ARG A 27 8.93 11.40 9.49
N TRP A 28 9.77 10.49 9.06
CA TRP A 28 11.15 10.74 8.69
C TRP A 28 11.50 10.41 7.23
N GLY A 29 10.58 9.77 6.47
CA GLY A 29 10.86 9.25 5.14
C GLY A 29 11.43 10.31 4.18
N LYS A 30 10.85 11.51 4.16
CA LYS A 30 11.35 12.61 3.32
C LYS A 30 12.78 13.03 3.70
N GLN A 31 13.07 13.13 5.00
CA GLN A 31 14.41 13.48 5.46
C GLN A 31 15.40 12.35 5.15
N ALA A 32 15.02 11.11 5.42
CA ALA A 32 15.86 9.95 5.16
C ALA A 32 16.20 9.79 3.66
N MET A 33 15.29 10.10 2.76
CA MET A 33 15.58 10.13 1.32
C MET A 33 16.66 11.18 0.98
N ALA A 34 16.52 12.40 1.49
CA ALA A 34 17.50 13.46 1.26
C ALA A 34 18.87 13.11 1.87
N ASP A 35 18.89 12.46 3.03
CA ASP A 35 20.12 12.01 3.67
C ASP A 35 20.80 10.90 2.87
N CYS A 36 20.03 9.96 2.33
CA CYS A 36 20.50 8.91 1.46
C CYS A 36 21.14 9.48 0.17
N GLU A 37 20.47 10.42 -0.48
CA GLU A 37 21.00 11.13 -1.66
C GLU A 37 22.27 11.90 -1.35
N ALA A 38 22.36 12.48 -0.15
CA ALA A 38 23.53 13.20 0.32
C ALA A 38 24.66 12.27 0.87
N HIS A 39 24.47 10.94 0.82
CA HIS A 39 25.37 9.94 1.40
C HIS A 39 25.68 10.17 2.88
N LYS A 40 24.68 10.60 3.66
CA LYS A 40 24.81 10.86 5.09
C LYS A 40 24.07 9.80 5.90
N VAL A 41 24.74 9.30 6.93
CA VAL A 41 24.11 8.45 7.94
C VAL A 41 23.63 9.33 9.09
N THR A 42 22.32 9.44 9.21
CA THR A 42 21.66 10.25 10.24
C THR A 42 20.79 9.36 11.14
N PRO A 43 20.37 9.81 12.31
CA PRO A 43 19.40 9.08 13.14
C PRO A 43 18.09 8.80 12.37
N GLU A 44 17.60 9.74 11.59
CA GLU A 44 16.37 9.62 10.80
C GLU A 44 16.48 8.50 9.75
N LEU A 45 17.60 8.45 9.01
CA LEU A 45 17.86 7.37 8.05
C LEU A 45 18.00 6.03 8.77
N THR A 46 18.66 5.98 9.92
CA THR A 46 18.81 4.77 10.72
C THR A 46 17.44 4.24 11.18
N GLU A 47 16.58 5.09 11.72
CA GLU A 47 15.20 4.73 12.12
C GLU A 47 14.40 4.13 10.96
N ILE A 48 14.53 4.67 9.73
CA ILE A 48 13.85 4.12 8.55
C ILE A 48 14.41 2.74 8.19
N ILE A 49 15.72 2.56 8.21
CA ILE A 49 16.35 1.26 7.91
C ILE A 49 15.91 0.22 8.95
N GLU A 50 15.88 0.58 10.23
CA GLU A 50 15.42 -0.31 11.30
C GLU A 50 13.92 -0.64 11.17
N ALA A 51 13.09 0.33 10.81
CA ALA A 51 11.66 0.07 10.54
C ALA A 51 11.47 -0.92 9.37
N ILE A 52 12.24 -0.77 8.30
CA ILE A 52 12.17 -1.66 7.12
C ILE A 52 12.67 -3.07 7.45
N ILE A 53 13.80 -3.20 8.16
CA ILE A 53 14.44 -4.50 8.37
C ILE A 53 13.87 -5.18 9.63
N ILE A 54 13.85 -4.48 10.75
CA ILE A 54 13.52 -5.08 12.06
C ILE A 54 12.01 -5.13 12.24
N SER A 55 11.32 -3.99 12.16
CA SER A 55 9.88 -3.93 12.47
C SER A 55 9.08 -4.76 11.47
N THR A 56 9.32 -4.59 10.16
CA THR A 56 8.63 -5.38 9.13
C THR A 56 8.99 -6.86 9.23
N GLY A 57 10.27 -7.20 9.52
CA GLY A 57 10.71 -8.57 9.75
C GLY A 57 9.98 -9.24 10.90
N TYR A 58 9.81 -8.57 12.03
CA TYR A 58 9.03 -9.10 13.16
C TYR A 58 7.56 -9.28 12.81
N VAL A 59 6.91 -8.28 12.21
CA VAL A 59 5.51 -8.38 11.81
C VAL A 59 5.29 -9.56 10.87
N SER A 60 6.13 -9.72 9.85
CA SER A 60 6.00 -10.82 8.89
C SER A 60 6.24 -12.21 9.49
N ASN A 61 6.99 -12.31 10.60
CA ASN A 61 7.16 -13.58 11.31
C ASN A 61 6.03 -13.90 12.29
N PHE A 62 5.31 -12.90 12.79
CA PHE A 62 4.22 -13.11 13.74
C PHE A 62 2.87 -13.32 13.06
N VAL A 63 2.62 -12.64 11.94
CA VAL A 63 1.34 -12.66 11.24
C VAL A 63 1.32 -13.81 10.25
N GLN A 64 0.21 -14.55 10.19
CA GLN A 64 0.01 -15.59 9.19
C GLN A 64 0.08 -15.00 7.78
N VAL A 65 0.61 -15.77 6.83
CA VAL A 65 0.87 -15.33 5.45
C VAL A 65 -0.37 -14.72 4.78
N ASP A 66 -1.55 -15.24 5.04
CA ASP A 66 -2.81 -14.76 4.45
C ASP A 66 -3.17 -13.33 4.89
N TYR A 67 -2.57 -12.83 5.97
CA TYR A 67 -2.78 -11.47 6.50
C TYR A 67 -1.62 -10.52 6.22
N THR A 68 -0.57 -10.97 5.52
CA THR A 68 0.60 -10.13 5.20
C THR A 68 0.38 -9.24 3.98
N THR A 69 -0.62 -9.58 3.16
CA THR A 69 -1.02 -8.82 1.98
C THR A 69 -2.52 -8.50 2.06
N GLY A 70 -3.00 -7.63 1.21
CA GLY A 70 -4.40 -7.21 1.20
C GLY A 70 -4.75 -6.46 -0.09
N MET A 71 -5.81 -5.65 -0.06
CA MET A 71 -6.35 -4.96 -1.23
C MET A 71 -5.29 -4.14 -1.99
N ALA A 72 -4.34 -3.52 -1.30
CA ALA A 72 -3.27 -2.78 -1.95
C ALA A 72 -2.38 -3.68 -2.84
N HIS A 73 -2.05 -4.88 -2.37
CA HIS A 73 -1.32 -5.87 -3.15
C HIS A 73 -2.18 -6.49 -4.24
N ALA A 74 -3.49 -6.69 -3.99
CA ALA A 74 -4.42 -7.12 -5.03
C ALA A 74 -4.45 -6.13 -6.19
N MET A 75 -4.50 -4.83 -5.91
CA MET A 75 -4.43 -3.78 -6.94
C MET A 75 -3.10 -3.81 -7.69
N TYR A 76 -1.96 -3.93 -6.99
CA TYR A 76 -0.67 -4.13 -7.65
C TYR A 76 -0.70 -5.33 -8.60
N ASN A 77 -1.15 -6.50 -8.12
CA ASN A 77 -1.26 -7.72 -8.93
C ASN A 77 -2.19 -7.52 -10.14
N GLY A 78 -3.23 -6.70 -9.99
CA GLY A 78 -4.08 -6.26 -11.08
C GLY A 78 -3.29 -5.48 -12.14
N PHE A 79 -2.57 -4.46 -11.74
CA PHE A 79 -1.79 -3.61 -12.66
C PHE A 79 -0.66 -4.36 -13.40
N THR A 80 -0.16 -5.49 -12.86
CA THR A 80 0.89 -6.29 -13.55
C THR A 80 0.46 -6.89 -14.89
N ILE A 81 -0.84 -6.89 -15.24
CA ILE A 81 -1.28 -7.32 -16.58
C ILE A 81 -0.99 -6.27 -17.65
N LEU A 82 -0.74 -5.03 -17.25
CA LEU A 82 -0.48 -3.95 -18.18
C LEU A 82 0.98 -4.01 -18.65
N PRO A 83 1.25 -4.04 -19.96
CA PRO A 83 2.62 -4.01 -20.49
C PRO A 83 3.42 -2.81 -19.99
N THR A 84 2.76 -1.69 -19.76
CA THR A 84 3.37 -0.46 -19.24
C THR A 84 3.99 -0.62 -17.88
N THR A 85 3.47 -1.49 -17.01
CA THR A 85 4.06 -1.73 -15.68
C THR A 85 5.49 -2.27 -15.78
N GLU A 86 5.76 -3.16 -16.74
CA GLU A 86 7.10 -3.70 -17.00
C GLU A 86 7.94 -2.72 -17.84
N GLU A 87 7.37 -2.14 -18.88
CA GLU A 87 8.04 -1.23 -19.80
C GLU A 87 8.64 -0.01 -19.12
N TYR A 88 7.91 0.58 -18.14
CA TYR A 88 8.37 1.74 -17.37
C TYR A 88 9.09 1.36 -16.06
N HIS A 89 9.36 0.07 -15.84
CA HIS A 89 10.11 -0.44 -14.68
C HIS A 89 9.56 0.03 -13.33
N HIS A 90 8.24 0.10 -13.19
CA HIS A 90 7.63 0.48 -11.93
C HIS A 90 8.02 -0.48 -10.81
N LEU A 91 8.53 0.07 -9.72
CA LEU A 91 8.86 -0.71 -8.54
C LEU A 91 7.59 -1.23 -7.86
N HIS A 92 7.65 -2.45 -7.35
CA HIS A 92 6.54 -3.06 -6.62
C HIS A 92 5.96 -2.12 -5.55
N GLY A 93 6.82 -1.52 -4.71
CA GLY A 93 6.41 -0.62 -3.63
C GLY A 93 5.73 0.66 -4.11
N GLU A 94 6.10 1.19 -5.27
CA GLU A 94 5.46 2.37 -5.86
C GLU A 94 4.00 2.07 -6.19
N VAL A 95 3.74 0.99 -6.92
CA VAL A 95 2.38 0.62 -7.31
C VAL A 95 1.55 0.15 -6.10
N VAL A 96 2.16 -0.55 -5.13
CA VAL A 96 1.49 -0.88 -3.86
C VAL A 96 1.12 0.38 -3.09
N SER A 97 1.96 1.43 -3.09
CA SER A 97 1.64 2.69 -2.40
C SER A 97 0.39 3.38 -2.98
N TYR A 98 0.24 3.34 -4.32
CA TYR A 98 -1.00 3.76 -4.97
C TYR A 98 -2.18 2.86 -4.57
N GLY A 99 -1.97 1.55 -4.54
CA GLY A 99 -2.96 0.57 -4.08
C GLY A 99 -3.46 0.83 -2.65
N ILE A 100 -2.60 1.35 -1.76
CA ILE A 100 -3.01 1.76 -0.40
C ILE A 100 -3.98 2.96 -0.46
N LEU A 101 -3.74 3.94 -1.33
CA LEU A 101 -4.66 5.07 -1.51
C LEU A 101 -6.03 4.59 -2.02
N VAL A 102 -6.05 3.66 -2.97
CA VAL A 102 -7.29 3.04 -3.46
C VAL A 102 -8.01 2.30 -2.33
N MET A 103 -7.29 1.51 -1.55
CA MET A 103 -7.82 0.77 -0.40
C MET A 103 -8.48 1.71 0.62
N LEU A 104 -7.79 2.77 1.02
CA LEU A 104 -8.30 3.74 1.99
C LEU A 104 -9.53 4.50 1.45
N THR A 105 -9.57 4.75 0.14
CA THR A 105 -10.73 5.35 -0.52
C THR A 105 -11.92 4.39 -0.51
N ALA A 106 -11.71 3.12 -0.88
CA ALA A 106 -12.73 2.08 -0.84
C ALA A 106 -13.31 1.88 0.57
N ASP A 107 -12.47 1.96 1.59
CA ASP A 107 -12.85 1.87 3.01
C ASP A 107 -13.43 3.17 3.58
N LYS A 108 -13.47 4.25 2.77
CA LYS A 108 -13.92 5.60 3.20
C LYS A 108 -13.10 6.18 4.36
N GLN A 109 -11.84 5.78 4.47
CA GLN A 109 -10.87 6.29 5.44
C GLN A 109 -10.20 7.56 4.90
N TYR A 110 -10.99 8.56 4.57
CA TYR A 110 -10.57 9.75 3.81
C TYR A 110 -9.47 10.56 4.50
N ALA A 111 -9.54 10.72 5.81
CA ALA A 111 -8.53 11.47 6.55
C ALA A 111 -7.15 10.80 6.45
N GLU A 112 -7.10 9.48 6.55
CA GLU A 112 -5.84 8.73 6.42
C GLU A 112 -5.36 8.69 4.96
N ARG A 113 -6.29 8.53 4.01
CA ARG A 113 -6.00 8.66 2.58
C ARG A 113 -5.34 10.00 2.27
N ASP A 114 -5.94 11.11 2.71
CA ASP A 114 -5.44 12.46 2.41
C ASP A 114 -4.06 12.71 3.03
N ARG A 115 -3.84 12.19 4.25
CA ARG A 115 -2.53 12.22 4.91
C ARG A 115 -1.48 11.47 4.10
N LEU A 116 -1.80 10.25 3.65
CA LEU A 116 -0.88 9.43 2.87
C LEU A 116 -0.68 10.00 1.47
N LEU A 117 -1.72 10.53 0.84
CA LEU A 117 -1.64 11.21 -0.45
C LEU A 117 -0.66 12.39 -0.41
N ALA A 118 -0.75 13.22 0.63
CA ALA A 118 0.19 14.32 0.83
C ALA A 118 1.63 13.83 1.04
N PHE A 119 1.81 12.74 1.78
CA PHE A 119 3.11 12.11 1.97
C PHE A 119 3.67 11.58 0.63
N ASN A 120 2.89 10.80 -0.11
CA ASN A 120 3.30 10.24 -1.41
C ASN A 120 3.77 11.36 -2.36
N ARG A 121 2.98 12.44 -2.49
CA ARG A 121 3.37 13.62 -3.27
C ARG A 121 4.70 14.22 -2.82
N SER A 122 4.93 14.27 -1.52
CA SER A 122 6.13 14.90 -0.96
C SER A 122 7.44 14.17 -1.26
N ILE A 123 7.35 12.90 -1.66
CA ILE A 123 8.50 12.03 -1.97
C ILE A 123 8.45 11.44 -3.39
N GLY A 124 7.51 11.89 -4.23
CA GLY A 124 7.41 11.48 -5.63
C GLY A 124 6.83 10.08 -5.87
N LEU A 125 6.08 9.54 -4.91
CA LEU A 125 5.35 8.29 -5.09
C LEU A 125 4.04 8.52 -5.88
N PRO A 126 3.55 7.50 -6.62
CA PRO A 126 2.33 7.60 -7.41
C PRO A 126 1.10 8.02 -6.59
N THR A 127 0.30 8.90 -7.17
CA THR A 127 -0.95 9.40 -6.60
C THR A 127 -2.12 9.35 -7.58
N HIS A 128 -1.83 9.12 -8.86
CA HIS A 128 -2.79 9.02 -9.96
C HIS A 128 -2.46 7.82 -10.86
N LEU A 129 -3.44 7.37 -11.64
CA LEU A 129 -3.26 6.33 -12.66
C LEU A 129 -2.14 6.68 -13.65
N ALA A 130 -2.06 7.95 -14.04
CA ALA A 130 -1.04 8.42 -14.97
C ALA A 130 0.38 8.21 -14.44
N ASP A 131 0.60 8.30 -13.13
CA ASP A 131 1.91 8.11 -12.49
C ASP A 131 2.40 6.66 -12.60
N ILE A 132 1.49 5.70 -12.78
CA ILE A 132 1.78 4.28 -13.00
C ILE A 132 1.51 3.85 -14.45
N HIS A 133 1.37 4.80 -15.37
CA HIS A 133 1.13 4.59 -16.80
C HIS A 133 -0.11 3.73 -17.09
N ALA A 134 -1.13 3.80 -16.23
CA ALA A 134 -2.43 3.18 -16.38
C ALA A 134 -3.50 4.22 -16.75
N ARG A 135 -4.62 3.75 -17.29
CA ARG A 135 -5.73 4.59 -17.75
C ARG A 135 -7.06 4.05 -17.22
N PRO A 136 -8.12 4.88 -17.15
CA PRO A 136 -9.44 4.43 -16.70
C PRO A 136 -10.00 3.24 -17.47
N GLU A 137 -9.73 3.15 -18.78
CA GLU A 137 -10.16 2.02 -19.61
C GLU A 137 -9.52 0.69 -19.24
N ASP A 138 -8.41 0.68 -18.53
CA ASP A 138 -7.70 -0.53 -18.10
C ASP A 138 -8.36 -1.13 -16.84
N LEU A 139 -9.11 -0.33 -16.09
CA LEU A 139 -9.65 -0.71 -14.76
C LEU A 139 -10.52 -1.98 -14.76
N PRO A 140 -11.38 -2.26 -15.76
CA PRO A 140 -12.15 -3.49 -15.76
C PRO A 140 -11.26 -4.74 -15.73
N ALA A 141 -10.21 -4.80 -16.53
CA ALA A 141 -9.28 -5.93 -16.58
C ALA A 141 -8.39 -5.98 -15.33
N VAL A 142 -7.88 -4.84 -14.88
CA VAL A 142 -7.06 -4.71 -13.68
C VAL A 142 -7.80 -5.18 -12.44
N THR A 143 -9.03 -4.72 -12.24
CA THR A 143 -9.83 -5.07 -11.06
C THR A 143 -10.33 -6.51 -11.10
N GLU A 144 -10.65 -7.06 -12.26
CA GLU A 144 -10.94 -8.49 -12.42
C GLU A 144 -9.75 -9.35 -11.97
N LYS A 145 -8.54 -9.02 -12.41
CA LYS A 145 -7.31 -9.70 -12.02
C LYS A 145 -7.03 -9.54 -10.52
N ALA A 146 -7.23 -8.35 -9.97
CA ALA A 146 -7.05 -8.07 -8.53
C ALA A 146 -7.95 -8.97 -7.69
N LEU A 147 -9.24 -9.13 -8.07
CA LEU A 147 -10.20 -9.95 -7.35
C LEU A 147 -9.97 -11.46 -7.49
N ALA A 148 -9.28 -11.90 -8.52
CA ALA A 148 -8.92 -13.31 -8.70
C ALA A 148 -7.82 -13.76 -7.74
N GLY A 149 -7.08 -12.84 -7.11
CA GLY A 149 -5.99 -13.09 -6.20
C GLY A 149 -6.42 -13.57 -4.81
N ILE A 150 -5.46 -14.09 -4.06
CA ILE A 150 -5.69 -14.51 -2.67
C ILE A 150 -5.79 -13.32 -1.71
N ASP A 151 -5.24 -12.16 -2.08
CA ASP A 151 -5.08 -10.99 -1.22
C ASP A 151 -6.41 -10.39 -0.74
N VAL A 152 -7.51 -10.66 -1.45
CA VAL A 152 -8.85 -10.19 -1.07
C VAL A 152 -9.66 -11.22 -0.26
N ARG A 153 -9.19 -12.46 -0.12
CA ARG A 153 -9.94 -13.54 0.54
C ARG A 153 -10.20 -13.29 2.01
N VAL A 154 -9.25 -12.65 2.69
CA VAL A 154 -9.31 -12.35 4.11
C VAL A 154 -9.84 -10.95 4.39
N TRP A 155 -10.29 -10.25 3.33
CA TRP A 155 -10.88 -8.93 3.50
C TRP A 155 -12.13 -8.98 4.37
N PRO A 156 -12.37 -7.99 5.21
CA PRO A 156 -13.44 -8.04 6.21
C PRO A 156 -14.87 -8.05 5.64
N TYR A 157 -15.02 -7.70 4.39
CA TYR A 157 -16.30 -7.70 3.67
C TYR A 157 -16.07 -8.13 2.21
N PRO A 158 -17.15 -8.54 1.50
CA PRO A 158 -17.04 -8.86 0.08
C PRO A 158 -16.60 -7.64 -0.73
N VAL A 159 -15.55 -7.79 -1.53
CA VAL A 159 -15.05 -6.73 -2.42
C VAL A 159 -15.66 -6.94 -3.80
N ALA A 160 -16.46 -5.98 -4.25
CA ALA A 160 -17.05 -5.99 -5.59
C ALA A 160 -16.11 -5.26 -6.57
N GLN A 161 -16.09 -5.69 -7.82
CA GLN A 161 -15.31 -5.05 -8.88
C GLN A 161 -15.62 -3.56 -9.01
N GLN A 162 -16.91 -3.21 -9.03
CA GLN A 162 -17.34 -1.82 -9.16
C GLN A 162 -16.83 -0.96 -8.00
N MET A 163 -16.77 -1.51 -6.79
CA MET A 163 -16.23 -0.80 -5.63
C MET A 163 -14.79 -0.37 -5.83
N LEU A 164 -13.94 -1.23 -6.44
CA LEU A 164 -12.55 -0.89 -6.73
C LEU A 164 -12.46 0.17 -7.83
N ILE A 165 -13.26 0.03 -8.89
CA ILE A 165 -13.32 1.02 -9.98
C ILE A 165 -13.76 2.38 -9.44
N ASP A 166 -14.83 2.42 -8.64
CA ASP A 166 -15.35 3.67 -8.05
C ASP A 166 -14.29 4.32 -7.13
N ALA A 167 -13.58 3.52 -6.33
CA ALA A 167 -12.55 4.02 -5.45
C ALA A 167 -11.37 4.63 -6.22
N VAL A 168 -10.94 4.02 -7.32
CA VAL A 168 -9.92 4.59 -8.20
C VAL A 168 -10.42 5.89 -8.82
N MET A 169 -11.62 5.88 -9.40
CA MET A 169 -12.18 7.07 -10.05
C MET A 169 -12.44 8.22 -9.08
N GLU A 170 -12.79 7.93 -7.82
CA GLU A 170 -12.90 8.93 -6.77
C GLU A 170 -11.52 9.50 -6.41
N LEU A 171 -10.49 8.64 -6.30
CA LEU A 171 -9.12 9.06 -6.00
C LEU A 171 -8.56 10.01 -7.08
N GLU A 172 -8.87 9.74 -8.36
CA GLU A 172 -8.45 10.60 -9.48
C GLU A 172 -9.04 12.03 -9.42
N GLN A 173 -10.11 12.24 -8.64
CA GLN A 173 -10.71 13.57 -8.44
C GLN A 173 -10.13 14.32 -7.24
N VAL A 174 -9.32 13.67 -6.44
CA VAL A 174 -8.66 14.27 -5.26
C VAL A 174 -7.34 14.89 -5.71
N GLY A 175 -7.43 15.90 -6.54
CA GLY A 175 -6.29 16.58 -7.16
C GLY A 175 -5.58 17.60 -6.28
#